data_4fb1379da878a13b1c8196ad2fb38c89
#
_entry.id   4fb1379da878a13b1c8196ad2fb38c89
#
_cell.length_a   1.000
_cell.length_b   1.000
_cell.length_c   1.000
_cell.angle_alpha   90.00
_cell.angle_beta   90.00
_cell.angle_gamma   90.00
#
_symmetry.space_group_name_H-M   'P 1'
#
loop_
_entity.id
_entity.type
_entity.pdbx_description
1 polymer ?
#
loop_
_entity_poly.entity_id
_entity_poly.type
_entity_poly.pdbx_seq_one_letter_code
_entity_poly.pdbx_strand_id
1 'polypeptide(L)'
;MTHDINIHHEDNHESASSYLVEEIKNLLVNSNKDFSIGLSGGNTPKLTYSMMAEKLDDLSKTILWTIDDRWIEEDNDLSNQRMINEYFERTDANILKFEFTSSSPENDAKKYEDKLKSTIQIFDIAILGMGEDGHVASLFPGTKALENNDSLYVANEVNIKTKWRVTSTFHLLGKIEKIYVLATGESKKNILKSVNGENNLPINLLKNYSKNIEIITDQII
;
A
#
# COMPACT_ATOMS: atom_id res chain seq x y z
N MET A 1 -1.13 14.73 19.73
CA MET A 1 -2.44 15.03 19.12
C MET A 1 -2.57 14.10 17.93
N THR A 2 -3.55 13.21 17.96
CA THR A 2 -3.90 12.37 16.79
C THR A 2 -4.64 13.25 15.80
N HIS A 3 -4.24 13.22 14.55
CA HIS A 3 -4.94 13.92 13.47
C HIS A 3 -5.99 12.99 12.89
N ASP A 4 -7.15 13.53 12.52
CA ASP A 4 -8.13 12.77 11.78
C ASP A 4 -7.63 12.47 10.37
N ILE A 5 -7.98 11.30 9.88
CA ILE A 5 -7.73 10.89 8.50
C ILE A 5 -8.63 11.72 7.59
N ASN A 6 -8.04 12.34 6.57
CA ASN A 6 -8.81 13.06 5.56
C ASN A 6 -9.57 12.08 4.66
N ILE A 7 -10.83 12.40 4.34
CA ILE A 7 -11.66 11.58 3.45
C ILE A 7 -12.06 12.43 2.25
N HIS A 8 -11.60 12.01 1.08
CA HIS A 8 -11.92 12.60 -0.21
C HIS A 8 -12.99 11.76 -0.90
N HIS A 9 -14.07 12.39 -1.30
CA HIS A 9 -15.20 11.73 -1.95
C HIS A 9 -15.20 11.99 -3.46
N GLU A 10 -15.40 10.92 -4.21
CA GLU A 10 -15.57 10.91 -5.66
C GLU A 10 -16.88 10.21 -6.04
N ASP A 11 -17.40 10.44 -7.25
CA ASP A 11 -18.69 9.93 -7.68
C ASP A 11 -18.71 8.40 -7.86
N ASN A 12 -17.57 7.82 -8.25
CA ASN A 12 -17.43 6.38 -8.54
C ASN A 12 -15.95 5.95 -8.48
N HIS A 13 -15.71 4.64 -8.64
CA HIS A 13 -14.39 4.05 -8.62
C HIS A 13 -13.46 4.60 -9.72
N GLU A 14 -13.99 4.92 -10.90
CA GLU A 14 -13.20 5.46 -12.01
C GLU A 14 -12.71 6.88 -11.72
N SER A 15 -13.61 7.76 -11.23
CA SER A 15 -13.22 9.11 -10.82
C SER A 15 -12.26 9.10 -9.63
N ALA A 16 -12.45 8.21 -8.66
CA ALA A 16 -11.52 8.03 -7.54
C ALA A 16 -10.12 7.60 -8.01
N SER A 17 -10.06 6.66 -8.96
CA SER A 17 -8.79 6.22 -9.56
C SER A 17 -8.13 7.35 -10.37
N SER A 18 -8.92 8.09 -11.15
CA SER A 18 -8.42 9.23 -11.95
C SER A 18 -7.88 10.35 -11.07
N TYR A 19 -8.62 10.70 -10.00
CA TYR A 19 -8.16 11.68 -9.01
C TYR A 19 -6.78 11.28 -8.42
N LEU A 20 -6.65 10.03 -7.98
CA LEU A 20 -5.39 9.54 -7.41
C LEU A 20 -4.24 9.60 -8.42
N VAL A 21 -4.49 9.27 -9.69
CA VAL A 21 -3.47 9.34 -10.74
C VAL A 21 -3.03 10.79 -11.00
N GLU A 22 -3.96 11.76 -11.02
CA GLU A 22 -3.61 13.17 -11.17
C GLU A 22 -2.83 13.71 -9.96
N GLU A 23 -3.18 13.31 -8.73
CA GLU A 23 -2.39 13.63 -7.54
C GLU A 23 -0.94 13.11 -7.66
N ILE A 24 -0.76 11.85 -8.06
CA ILE A 24 0.56 11.25 -8.26
C ILE A 24 1.33 11.99 -9.37
N LYS A 25 0.68 12.28 -10.48
CA LYS A 25 1.26 13.03 -11.59
C LYS A 25 1.79 14.39 -11.14
N ASN A 26 0.99 15.12 -10.37
CA ASN A 26 1.39 16.42 -9.83
C ASN A 26 2.60 16.30 -8.88
N LEU A 27 2.67 15.26 -8.06
CA LEU A 27 3.82 15.01 -7.18
C LEU A 27 5.08 14.67 -7.98
N LEU A 28 4.98 13.83 -9.02
CA LEU A 28 6.10 13.45 -9.87
C LEU A 28 6.67 14.64 -10.65
N VAL A 29 5.81 15.47 -11.26
CA VAL A 29 6.25 16.67 -12.02
C VAL A 29 7.01 17.65 -11.12
N ASN A 30 6.65 17.75 -9.86
CA ASN A 30 7.30 18.63 -8.89
C ASN A 30 8.52 17.99 -8.21
N SER A 31 8.84 16.73 -8.50
CA SER A 31 9.99 16.03 -7.92
C SER A 31 11.22 16.13 -8.84
N ASN A 32 12.34 16.60 -8.29
CA ASN A 32 13.63 16.63 -8.99
C ASN A 32 14.57 15.47 -8.58
N LYS A 33 14.08 14.53 -7.77
CA LYS A 33 14.80 13.38 -7.23
C LYS A 33 14.10 12.07 -7.59
N ASP A 34 14.75 10.95 -7.29
CA ASP A 34 14.06 9.67 -7.35
C ASP A 34 12.84 9.68 -6.41
N PHE A 35 11.71 9.17 -6.91
CA PHE A 35 10.42 9.21 -6.24
C PHE A 35 9.94 7.79 -5.94
N SER A 36 9.66 7.47 -4.69
CA SER A 36 9.26 6.13 -4.28
C SER A 36 7.74 5.99 -4.13
N ILE A 37 7.18 4.92 -4.70
CA ILE A 37 5.75 4.61 -4.62
C ILE A 37 5.56 3.19 -4.10
N GLY A 38 5.00 3.05 -2.91
CA GLY A 38 4.58 1.77 -2.36
C GLY A 38 3.22 1.35 -2.92
N LEU A 39 3.14 0.12 -3.42
CA LEU A 39 1.95 -0.41 -4.08
C LEU A 39 1.38 -1.62 -3.33
N SER A 40 0.10 -1.58 -2.98
CA SER A 40 -0.64 -2.71 -2.42
C SER A 40 -1.28 -3.57 -3.51
N GLY A 41 -1.66 -4.79 -3.13
CA GLY A 41 -2.42 -5.69 -3.98
C GLY A 41 -3.93 -5.53 -3.89
N GLY A 42 -4.62 -6.50 -4.47
CA GLY A 42 -6.08 -6.57 -4.47
C GLY A 42 -6.73 -6.05 -5.75
N ASN A 43 -8.06 -6.07 -5.80
CA ASN A 43 -8.79 -5.68 -7.00
C ASN A 43 -8.98 -4.16 -7.12
N THR A 44 -9.11 -3.48 -5.99
CA THR A 44 -9.40 -2.04 -5.95
C THR A 44 -8.34 -1.20 -6.67
N PRO A 45 -7.01 -1.38 -6.49
CA PRO A 45 -6.03 -0.52 -7.13
C PRO A 45 -5.75 -0.85 -8.61
N LYS A 46 -6.29 -1.94 -9.17
CA LYS A 46 -5.99 -2.38 -10.54
C LYS A 46 -6.27 -1.31 -11.60
N LEU A 47 -7.41 -0.64 -11.50
CA LEU A 47 -7.76 0.44 -12.44
C LEU A 47 -6.80 1.62 -12.30
N THR A 48 -6.46 2.00 -11.09
CA THR A 48 -5.47 3.04 -10.82
C THR A 48 -4.12 2.68 -11.43
N TYR A 49 -3.64 1.44 -11.27
CA TYR A 49 -2.36 1.00 -11.82
C TYR A 49 -2.37 0.96 -13.35
N SER A 50 -3.49 0.53 -13.97
CA SER A 50 -3.66 0.62 -15.42
C SER A 50 -3.56 2.08 -15.91
N MET A 51 -4.27 3.00 -15.23
CA MET A 51 -4.23 4.42 -15.56
C MET A 51 -2.85 5.04 -15.32
N MET A 52 -2.14 4.66 -14.25
CA MET A 52 -0.77 5.12 -13.99
C MET A 52 0.18 4.70 -15.11
N ALA A 53 0.15 3.43 -15.50
CA ALA A 53 1.00 2.90 -16.57
C ALA A 53 0.71 3.52 -17.94
N GLU A 54 -0.53 3.96 -18.17
CA GLU A 54 -0.96 4.58 -19.45
C GLU A 54 -0.73 6.09 -19.50
N LYS A 55 -0.94 6.80 -18.35
CA LYS A 55 -1.03 8.27 -18.34
C LYS A 55 0.19 8.98 -17.75
N LEU A 56 1.09 8.25 -17.08
CA LEU A 56 2.32 8.82 -16.54
C LEU A 56 3.44 8.64 -17.57
N ASP A 57 3.79 9.72 -18.26
CA ASP A 57 4.67 9.70 -19.42
C ASP A 57 6.14 9.35 -19.12
N ASP A 58 6.62 9.62 -17.89
CA ASP A 58 8.01 9.39 -17.47
C ASP A 58 8.03 8.87 -16.03
N LEU A 59 8.35 7.59 -15.89
CA LEU A 59 8.56 6.91 -14.61
C LEU A 59 10.03 6.53 -14.39
N SER A 60 10.96 7.00 -15.22
CA SER A 60 12.38 6.62 -15.18
C SER A 60 13.08 6.91 -13.84
N LYS A 61 12.58 7.89 -13.09
CA LYS A 61 13.03 8.22 -11.74
C LYS A 61 12.12 7.66 -10.65
N THR A 62 11.18 6.77 -10.99
CA THR A 62 10.23 6.22 -10.04
C THR A 62 10.67 4.84 -9.58
N ILE A 63 10.70 4.64 -8.26
CA ILE A 63 10.95 3.35 -7.63
C ILE A 63 9.62 2.81 -7.11
N LEU A 64 9.10 1.77 -7.76
CA LEU A 64 7.90 1.07 -7.33
C LEU A 64 8.30 -0.07 -6.40
N TRP A 65 7.61 -0.20 -5.27
CA TRP A 65 7.91 -1.23 -4.29
C TRP A 65 6.63 -1.83 -3.68
N THR A 66 6.70 -3.07 -3.21
CA THR A 66 5.55 -3.83 -2.73
C THR A 66 5.28 -3.57 -1.25
N ILE A 67 4.10 -3.04 -0.93
CA ILE A 67 3.65 -2.76 0.44
C ILE A 67 3.51 -4.05 1.26
N ASP A 68 2.88 -5.07 0.66
CA ASP A 68 2.68 -6.39 1.25
C ASP A 68 2.48 -7.42 0.16
N ASP A 69 2.78 -8.66 0.46
CA ASP A 69 2.44 -9.78 -0.44
C ASP A 69 2.03 -11.02 0.35
N ARG A 70 1.45 -11.96 -0.35
CA ARG A 70 1.31 -13.32 0.10
C ARG A 70 2.66 -13.99 -0.03
N TRP A 71 3.08 -14.73 0.99
CA TRP A 71 4.34 -15.48 0.90
C TRP A 71 4.12 -16.75 0.06
N ILE A 72 4.15 -16.57 -1.24
CA ILE A 72 3.90 -17.57 -2.30
C ILE A 72 4.79 -17.26 -3.50
N GLU A 73 4.87 -18.18 -4.45
CA GLU A 73 5.59 -18.00 -5.71
C GLU A 73 5.06 -16.81 -6.51
N GLU A 74 5.97 -16.09 -7.19
CA GLU A 74 5.62 -14.86 -7.93
C GLU A 74 4.62 -15.12 -9.06
N ASP A 75 4.67 -16.30 -9.71
CA ASP A 75 3.77 -16.68 -10.80
C ASP A 75 2.35 -17.05 -10.34
N ASN A 76 2.11 -17.13 -9.04
CA ASN A 76 0.79 -17.40 -8.49
C ASN A 76 -0.17 -16.20 -8.68
N ASP A 77 -1.41 -16.48 -9.10
CA ASP A 77 -2.45 -15.45 -9.32
C ASP A 77 -2.78 -14.59 -8.09
N LEU A 78 -2.38 -15.04 -6.90
CA LEU A 78 -2.58 -14.31 -5.65
C LEU A 78 -1.36 -13.43 -5.29
N SER A 79 -0.26 -13.45 -6.03
CA SER A 79 0.91 -12.61 -5.77
C SER A 79 0.62 -11.14 -6.12
N ASN A 80 0.87 -10.26 -5.16
CA ASN A 80 0.81 -8.82 -5.39
C ASN A 80 1.99 -8.36 -6.24
N GLN A 81 3.17 -8.97 -6.06
CA GLN A 81 4.34 -8.68 -6.88
C GLN A 81 4.09 -8.99 -8.36
N ARG A 82 3.46 -10.15 -8.65
CA ARG A 82 3.04 -10.48 -10.02
C ARG A 82 2.13 -9.40 -10.59
N MET A 83 1.10 -9.01 -9.85
CA MET A 83 0.17 -7.97 -10.28
C MET A 83 0.90 -6.65 -10.59
N ILE A 84 1.83 -6.22 -9.74
CA ILE A 84 2.63 -5.00 -9.96
C ILE A 84 3.46 -5.14 -11.23
N ASN A 85 4.12 -6.28 -11.44
CA ASN A 85 4.90 -6.53 -12.65
C ASN A 85 4.01 -6.46 -13.91
N GLU A 86 2.83 -7.08 -13.92
CA GLU A 86 1.91 -7.08 -15.06
C GLU A 86 1.51 -5.68 -15.52
N TYR A 87 1.37 -4.72 -14.59
CA TYR A 87 1.05 -3.33 -14.95
C TYR A 87 2.27 -2.50 -15.34
N PHE A 88 3.42 -2.71 -14.71
CA PHE A 88 4.52 -1.75 -14.80
C PHE A 88 5.79 -2.29 -15.48
N GLU A 89 5.90 -3.59 -15.81
CA GLU A 89 7.10 -4.15 -16.47
C GLU A 89 7.42 -3.54 -17.86
N ARG A 90 6.41 -2.92 -18.50
CA ARG A 90 6.57 -2.26 -19.81
C ARG A 90 6.77 -0.77 -19.71
N THR A 91 6.77 -0.21 -18.50
CA THR A 91 7.11 1.18 -18.24
C THR A 91 8.62 1.30 -17.98
N ASP A 92 9.11 2.51 -17.86
CA ASP A 92 10.49 2.81 -17.49
C ASP A 92 10.73 2.89 -15.97
N ALA A 93 9.72 2.55 -15.15
CA ALA A 93 9.84 2.54 -13.69
C ALA A 93 10.80 1.46 -13.19
N ASN A 94 11.56 1.78 -12.14
CA ASN A 94 12.37 0.80 -11.44
C ASN A 94 11.51 0.02 -10.44
N ILE A 95 11.26 -1.27 -10.68
CA ILE A 95 10.47 -2.13 -9.79
C ILE A 95 11.40 -2.82 -8.80
N LEU A 96 11.31 -2.44 -7.53
CA LEU A 96 12.01 -3.08 -6.42
C LEU A 96 11.21 -4.30 -5.94
N LYS A 97 11.49 -5.46 -6.54
CA LYS A 97 10.70 -6.68 -6.36
C LYS A 97 10.93 -7.32 -5.00
N PHE A 98 9.82 -7.75 -4.36
CA PHE A 98 9.84 -8.78 -3.33
C PHE A 98 10.14 -10.13 -3.99
N GLU A 99 10.99 -10.95 -3.37
CA GLU A 99 11.39 -12.25 -3.89
C GLU A 99 11.00 -13.36 -2.92
N PHE A 100 10.13 -14.27 -3.35
CA PHE A 100 9.84 -15.51 -2.65
C PHE A 100 10.95 -16.52 -2.88
N THR A 101 11.61 -16.97 -1.81
CA THR A 101 12.71 -17.96 -1.90
C THR A 101 12.35 -19.31 -1.32
N SER A 102 11.12 -19.50 -0.82
CA SER A 102 10.66 -20.71 -0.11
C SER A 102 11.49 -21.12 1.13
N SER A 103 12.38 -20.24 1.61
CA SER A 103 13.23 -20.56 2.77
C SER A 103 12.46 -20.39 4.09
N SER A 104 12.04 -19.17 4.39
CA SER A 104 11.08 -18.83 5.43
C SER A 104 10.51 -17.44 5.17
N PRO A 105 9.26 -17.17 5.60
CA PRO A 105 8.65 -15.85 5.40
C PRO A 105 9.41 -14.76 6.15
N GLU A 106 10.01 -15.05 7.31
CA GLU A 106 10.81 -14.12 8.09
C GLU A 106 12.11 -13.74 7.36
N ASN A 107 12.80 -14.72 6.78
CA ASN A 107 14.04 -14.49 6.04
C ASN A 107 13.78 -13.67 4.78
N ASP A 108 12.72 -13.97 4.04
CA ASP A 108 12.39 -13.25 2.82
C ASP A 108 11.91 -11.82 3.12
N ALA A 109 11.11 -11.64 4.20
CA ALA A 109 10.74 -10.32 4.68
C ALA A 109 11.98 -9.50 5.09
N LYS A 110 12.95 -10.12 5.79
CA LYS A 110 14.18 -9.44 6.19
C LYS A 110 15.06 -9.05 5.01
N LYS A 111 15.22 -9.93 4.03
CA LYS A 111 15.96 -9.61 2.79
C LYS A 111 15.32 -8.43 2.05
N TYR A 112 13.99 -8.41 1.99
CA TYR A 112 13.28 -7.32 1.33
C TYR A 112 13.40 -6.02 2.12
N GLU A 113 13.33 -6.06 3.45
CA GLU A 113 13.61 -4.92 4.32
C GLU A 113 15.00 -4.31 4.04
N ASP A 114 16.03 -5.15 3.95
CA ASP A 114 17.39 -4.69 3.67
C ASP A 114 17.52 -4.08 2.27
N LYS A 115 16.81 -4.63 1.29
CA LYS A 115 16.71 -4.10 -0.07
C LYS A 115 16.01 -2.73 -0.09
N LEU A 116 14.90 -2.58 0.64
CA LEU A 116 14.21 -1.29 0.81
C LEU A 116 15.13 -0.24 1.43
N LYS A 117 15.81 -0.57 2.54
CA LYS A 117 16.72 0.33 3.25
C LYS A 117 17.92 0.77 2.41
N SER A 118 18.44 -0.11 1.56
CA SER A 118 19.61 0.20 0.72
C SER A 118 19.25 1.01 -0.53
N THR A 119 18.00 0.94 -1.00
CA THR A 119 17.58 1.53 -2.27
C THR A 119 16.78 2.81 -2.08
N ILE A 120 15.88 2.86 -1.09
CA ILE A 120 14.95 3.96 -0.88
C ILE A 120 15.46 4.85 0.26
N GLN A 121 15.79 6.09 -0.05
CA GLN A 121 16.20 7.07 0.94
C GLN A 121 15.00 7.79 1.59
N ILE A 122 13.98 8.07 0.80
CA ILE A 122 12.74 8.72 1.23
C ILE A 122 11.57 7.89 0.69
N PHE A 123 10.65 7.52 1.57
CA PHE A 123 9.40 6.89 1.21
C PHE A 123 8.37 7.99 0.91
N ASP A 124 8.21 8.35 -0.37
CA ASP A 124 7.41 9.50 -0.76
C ASP A 124 5.91 9.22 -0.63
N ILE A 125 5.38 8.21 -1.32
CA ILE A 125 3.96 7.85 -1.20
C ILE A 125 3.72 6.35 -1.09
N ALA A 126 2.54 6.00 -0.58
CA ALA A 126 1.98 4.65 -0.66
C ALA A 126 0.53 4.67 -1.10
N ILE A 127 0.15 3.68 -1.91
CA ILE A 127 -1.23 3.38 -2.28
C ILE A 127 -1.65 2.12 -1.54
N LEU A 128 -2.54 2.27 -0.57
CA LEU A 128 -3.09 1.18 0.23
C LEU A 128 -4.53 0.87 -0.19
N GLY A 129 -4.91 -0.40 -0.10
CA GLY A 129 -6.30 -0.79 0.04
C GLY A 129 -6.71 -0.83 1.51
N MET A 130 -8.02 -0.97 1.77
CA MET A 130 -8.57 -1.19 3.10
C MET A 130 -9.52 -2.38 3.09
N GLY A 131 -9.34 -3.32 4.03
CA GLY A 131 -10.26 -4.43 4.25
C GLY A 131 -11.57 -3.99 4.91
N GLU A 132 -12.61 -4.83 4.83
CA GLU A 132 -13.88 -4.60 5.51
C GLU A 132 -13.77 -4.69 7.03
N ASP A 133 -12.71 -5.36 7.51
CA ASP A 133 -12.29 -5.45 8.92
C ASP A 133 -11.31 -4.33 9.34
N GLY A 134 -11.06 -3.38 8.46
CA GLY A 134 -10.18 -2.24 8.69
C GLY A 134 -8.69 -2.54 8.56
N HIS A 135 -8.29 -3.73 8.08
CA HIS A 135 -6.88 -3.99 7.80
C HIS A 135 -6.36 -3.11 6.66
N VAL A 136 -5.10 -2.72 6.75
CA VAL A 136 -4.33 -2.07 5.69
C VAL A 136 -3.05 -2.87 5.47
N ALA A 137 -2.52 -2.91 4.24
CA ALA A 137 -1.45 -3.85 3.90
C ALA A 137 -1.85 -5.29 4.29
N SER A 138 -0.96 -6.05 4.96
CA SER A 138 -1.33 -7.30 5.63
C SER A 138 -1.27 -7.18 7.16
N LEU A 139 -1.63 -6.01 7.70
CA LEU A 139 -1.78 -5.72 9.13
C LEU A 139 -3.23 -6.00 9.55
N PHE A 140 -3.53 -7.26 9.87
CA PHE A 140 -4.88 -7.71 10.26
C PHE A 140 -5.13 -7.51 11.76
N PRO A 141 -6.39 -7.24 12.17
CA PRO A 141 -6.73 -7.16 13.59
C PRO A 141 -6.25 -8.38 14.38
N GLY A 142 -5.58 -8.13 15.51
CA GLY A 142 -5.12 -9.17 16.42
C GLY A 142 -3.88 -9.96 15.97
N THR A 143 -3.21 -9.58 14.89
CA THR A 143 -1.97 -10.24 14.44
C THR A 143 -0.73 -9.59 15.04
N LYS A 144 0.36 -10.39 15.17
CA LYS A 144 1.62 -9.93 15.78
C LYS A 144 2.30 -8.77 15.07
N ALA A 145 2.10 -8.64 13.76
CA ALA A 145 2.71 -7.57 12.97
C ALA A 145 2.26 -6.17 13.41
N LEU A 146 1.08 -6.03 14.05
CA LEU A 146 0.58 -4.76 14.59
C LEU A 146 1.45 -4.20 15.73
N GLU A 147 2.13 -5.07 16.46
CA GLU A 147 2.95 -4.72 17.63
C GLU A 147 4.44 -4.51 17.28
N ASN A 148 4.82 -4.77 16.01
CA ASN A 148 6.21 -4.64 15.59
C ASN A 148 6.56 -3.17 15.31
N ASN A 149 7.44 -2.61 16.13
CA ASN A 149 7.92 -1.23 16.03
C ASN A 149 9.40 -1.11 15.64
N ASP A 150 10.10 -2.23 15.47
CA ASP A 150 11.56 -2.25 15.25
C ASP A 150 11.93 -2.45 13.78
N SER A 151 11.16 -3.28 13.06
CA SER A 151 11.41 -3.60 11.66
C SER A 151 10.55 -2.75 10.72
N LEU A 152 11.02 -2.51 9.51
CA LEU A 152 10.22 -1.87 8.47
C LEU A 152 9.28 -2.87 7.78
N TYR A 153 9.73 -4.13 7.62
CA TYR A 153 9.02 -5.17 6.89
C TYR A 153 9.13 -6.51 7.61
N VAL A 154 8.02 -7.22 7.76
CA VAL A 154 7.96 -8.45 8.57
C VAL A 154 7.10 -9.52 7.92
N ALA A 155 7.32 -10.77 8.33
CA ALA A 155 6.37 -11.85 8.13
C ALA A 155 5.20 -11.73 9.12
N ASN A 156 3.99 -12.05 8.65
CA ASN A 156 2.78 -12.06 9.46
C ASN A 156 1.96 -13.33 9.19
N GLU A 157 1.69 -14.08 10.23
CA GLU A 157 0.81 -15.24 10.16
C GLU A 157 -0.65 -14.79 10.27
N VAL A 158 -1.49 -15.20 9.32
CA VAL A 158 -2.90 -14.83 9.26
C VAL A 158 -3.79 -16.06 9.11
N ASN A 159 -5.01 -16.01 9.65
CA ASN A 159 -5.95 -17.13 9.62
C ASN A 159 -6.91 -17.05 8.41
N ILE A 160 -6.38 -16.68 7.24
CA ILE A 160 -7.14 -16.58 5.99
C ILE A 160 -6.40 -17.31 4.87
N LYS A 161 -7.00 -17.38 3.69
CA LYS A 161 -6.37 -17.98 2.50
C LYS A 161 -4.94 -17.43 2.33
N THR A 162 -3.97 -18.31 2.14
CA THR A 162 -2.52 -18.03 2.20
C THR A 162 -2.09 -17.59 3.60
N LYS A 163 -1.71 -18.57 4.42
CA LYS A 163 -1.40 -18.43 5.85
C LYS A 163 -0.35 -17.37 6.15
N TRP A 164 0.69 -17.26 5.33
CA TRP A 164 1.79 -16.33 5.53
C TRP A 164 1.70 -15.12 4.60
N ARG A 165 1.97 -13.98 5.18
CA ARG A 165 2.13 -12.69 4.52
C ARG A 165 3.52 -12.14 4.80
N VAL A 166 3.98 -11.29 3.92
CA VAL A 166 5.08 -10.36 4.19
C VAL A 166 4.50 -8.96 4.07
N THR A 167 4.84 -8.05 4.96
CA THR A 167 4.11 -6.78 5.05
C THR A 167 4.95 -5.66 5.64
N SER A 168 4.72 -4.44 5.13
CA SER A 168 5.11 -3.21 5.82
C SER A 168 4.52 -3.16 7.22
N THR A 169 5.31 -2.70 8.18
CA THR A 169 4.85 -2.43 9.55
C THR A 169 4.31 -1.01 9.67
N PHE A 170 3.66 -0.67 10.78
CA PHE A 170 3.33 0.73 11.07
C PHE A 170 4.59 1.61 11.18
N HIS A 171 5.73 1.04 11.59
CA HIS A 171 7.00 1.76 11.62
C HIS A 171 7.45 2.21 10.22
N LEU A 172 7.29 1.37 9.18
CA LEU A 172 7.54 1.77 7.80
C LEU A 172 6.47 2.75 7.29
N LEU A 173 5.19 2.43 7.49
CA LEU A 173 4.10 3.29 7.04
C LEU A 173 4.18 4.70 7.64
N GLY A 174 4.67 4.82 8.89
CA GLY A 174 4.93 6.11 9.53
C GLY A 174 6.09 6.94 8.95
N LYS A 175 6.95 6.33 8.12
CA LYS A 175 8.04 7.02 7.40
C LYS A 175 7.63 7.54 6.04
N ILE A 176 6.42 7.19 5.58
CA ILE A 176 5.91 7.60 4.27
C ILE A 176 5.35 9.02 4.36
N GLU A 177 5.78 9.89 3.46
CA GLU A 177 5.38 11.31 3.43
C GLU A 177 3.87 11.50 3.21
N LYS A 178 3.25 10.70 2.33
CA LYS A 178 1.81 10.72 2.06
C LYS A 178 1.28 9.31 1.82
N ILE A 179 0.20 8.95 2.49
CA ILE A 179 -0.50 7.68 2.30
C ILE A 179 -1.87 7.94 1.69
N TYR A 180 -2.11 7.33 0.53
CA TYR A 180 -3.43 7.25 -0.08
C TYR A 180 -4.04 5.89 0.20
N VAL A 181 -5.27 5.87 0.70
CA VAL A 181 -6.06 4.65 0.92
C VAL A 181 -7.23 4.66 -0.05
N LEU A 182 -7.17 3.80 -1.06
CA LEU A 182 -8.27 3.67 -2.03
C LEU A 182 -9.30 2.68 -1.50
N ALA A 183 -10.48 3.19 -1.12
CA ALA A 183 -11.55 2.42 -0.47
C ALA A 183 -12.90 2.66 -1.16
N THR A 184 -13.09 2.06 -2.32
CA THR A 184 -14.29 2.21 -3.16
C THR A 184 -15.17 0.95 -3.12
N GLY A 185 -16.44 1.13 -3.48
CA GLY A 185 -17.47 0.08 -3.50
C GLY A 185 -18.28 0.01 -2.22
N GLU A 186 -19.54 -0.42 -2.35
CA GLU A 186 -20.52 -0.42 -1.27
C GLU A 186 -20.09 -1.25 -0.05
N SER A 187 -19.31 -2.32 -0.25
CA SER A 187 -18.77 -3.14 0.84
C SER A 187 -17.90 -2.35 1.82
N LYS A 188 -17.34 -1.21 1.41
CA LYS A 188 -16.50 -0.33 2.25
C LYS A 188 -17.29 0.66 3.12
N LYS A 189 -18.58 0.85 2.85
CA LYS A 189 -19.41 1.84 3.53
C LYS A 189 -19.43 1.69 5.05
N ASN A 190 -19.49 0.45 5.54
CA ASN A 190 -19.56 0.21 6.99
C ASN A 190 -18.23 0.49 7.67
N ILE A 191 -17.12 0.05 7.10
CA ILE A 191 -15.80 0.30 7.70
C ILE A 191 -15.43 1.79 7.62
N LEU A 192 -15.80 2.49 6.55
CA LEU A 192 -15.56 3.92 6.40
C LEU A 192 -16.22 4.74 7.51
N LYS A 193 -17.42 4.36 7.99
CA LYS A 193 -18.07 4.99 9.15
C LYS A 193 -17.32 4.80 10.46
N SER A 194 -16.44 3.80 10.53
CA SER A 194 -15.62 3.51 11.71
C SER A 194 -14.27 4.22 11.68
N VAL A 195 -13.89 4.79 10.55
CA VAL A 195 -12.67 5.60 10.40
C VAL A 195 -12.80 6.85 11.28
N ASN A 196 -11.72 7.25 11.92
CA ASN A 196 -11.66 8.32 12.90
C ASN A 196 -12.42 8.06 14.22
N GLY A 197 -13.06 6.89 14.34
CA GLY A 197 -13.67 6.46 15.61
C GLY A 197 -12.64 6.03 16.66
N GLU A 198 -13.09 5.92 17.90
CA GLU A 198 -12.31 5.42 19.04
C GLU A 198 -12.28 3.88 19.05
N ASN A 199 -11.61 3.28 18.07
CA ASN A 199 -11.43 1.83 17.97
C ASN A 199 -10.00 1.48 17.56
N ASN A 200 -9.60 0.23 17.77
CA ASN A 200 -8.25 -0.27 17.50
C ASN A 200 -8.15 -0.97 16.14
N LEU A 201 -8.94 -0.58 15.15
CA LEU A 201 -8.78 -1.10 13.80
C LEU A 201 -7.47 -0.64 13.19
N PRO A 202 -6.79 -1.45 12.39
CA PRO A 202 -5.49 -1.09 11.82
C PRO A 202 -5.48 0.26 11.10
N ILE A 203 -6.54 0.59 10.34
CA ILE A 203 -6.67 1.91 9.71
C ILE A 203 -6.67 3.06 10.73
N ASN A 204 -7.31 2.88 11.89
CA ASN A 204 -7.34 3.90 12.93
C ASN A 204 -6.04 3.95 13.73
N LEU A 205 -5.36 2.80 13.91
CA LEU A 205 -4.03 2.78 14.53
C LEU A 205 -2.99 3.47 13.66
N LEU A 206 -3.12 3.43 12.33
CA LEU A 206 -2.20 4.05 11.39
C LEU A 206 -2.04 5.56 11.65
N LYS A 207 -3.08 6.25 12.09
CA LYS A 207 -3.02 7.69 12.43
C LYS A 207 -2.06 8.04 13.58
N ASN A 208 -1.67 7.06 14.38
CA ASN A 208 -0.68 7.26 15.44
C ASN A 208 0.76 7.31 14.88
N TYR A 209 0.97 6.83 13.67
CA TYR A 209 2.27 6.73 13.01
C TYR A 209 2.44 7.71 11.86
N SER A 210 1.39 7.93 11.07
CA SER A 210 1.41 8.86 9.93
C SER A 210 0.38 9.98 10.13
N LYS A 211 0.77 11.21 9.77
CA LYS A 211 -0.07 12.41 9.86
C LYS A 211 -0.71 12.80 8.54
N ASN A 212 -0.26 12.21 7.45
CA ASN A 212 -0.68 12.58 6.10
C ASN A 212 -1.33 11.38 5.41
N ILE A 213 -2.54 11.05 5.84
CA ILE A 213 -3.35 9.96 5.32
C ILE A 213 -4.59 10.55 4.67
N GLU A 214 -4.87 10.11 3.46
CA GLU A 214 -6.07 10.47 2.72
C GLU A 214 -6.77 9.22 2.21
N ILE A 215 -8.02 9.04 2.60
CA ILE A 215 -8.89 8.00 2.06
C ILE A 215 -9.63 8.58 0.87
N ILE A 216 -9.54 7.91 -0.27
CA ILE A 216 -10.29 8.24 -1.48
C ILE A 216 -11.40 7.21 -1.64
N THR A 217 -12.63 7.66 -1.72
CA THR A 217 -13.81 6.79 -1.71
C THR A 217 -14.92 7.31 -2.62
N ASP A 218 -15.75 6.38 -3.11
CA ASP A 218 -17.00 6.65 -3.82
C ASP A 218 -18.25 6.52 -2.91
N GLN A 219 -18.03 6.36 -1.59
CA GLN A 219 -19.13 6.14 -0.65
C GLN A 219 -19.42 7.39 0.16
N ILE A 220 -20.68 7.80 0.17
CA ILE A 220 -21.20 8.82 1.06
C ILE A 220 -21.36 8.20 2.47
N ILE A 221 -20.68 8.76 3.47
CA ILE A 221 -20.59 8.27 4.85
C ILE A 221 -21.14 9.30 5.86
#